data_b869b767d84ec294607cdb3e6b5eeac3
#
_entry.id   b869b767d84ec294607cdb3e6b5eeac3
#
_cell.length_a   1.000
_cell.length_b   1.000
_cell.length_c   1.000
_cell.angle_alpha   90.00
_cell.angle_beta   90.00
_cell.angle_gamma   90.00
#
_symmetry.space_group_name_H-M   'P 1'
#
loop_
_entity.id
_entity.type
_entity.pdbx_description
1 polymer ?
#
loop_
_entity_poly.entity_id
_entity_poly.type
_entity_poly.pdbx_seq_one_letter_code
_entity_poly.pdbx_strand_id
1 'polypeptide(L)'
;MAGTLSPWPQIRQGAKEHPVPTLQYLLRARGKTVTVDGIFGPQTDTAVRAFQRDKHLAVDGIVGPNTWSALIITVRQGDEGDAVRGVQEEFQFRNLSGDPSKGLAVDGIFGPKTDAAVRDFQRAIHADVPSMAVDGIVGPMTWQALVSGMLSF
;
A
#
# COMPACT_ATOMS: atom_id res chain seq x y z
N MET A 1 17.76 -16.71 13.01
CA MET A 1 17.14 -15.56 13.68
C MET A 1 15.97 -15.06 12.84
N ALA A 2 14.84 -14.85 13.47
CA ALA A 2 13.68 -14.31 12.76
C ALA A 2 13.95 -12.88 12.31
N GLY A 3 13.56 -12.57 11.10
CA GLY A 3 13.63 -11.22 10.59
C GLY A 3 12.55 -10.32 11.17
N THR A 4 12.61 -9.08 10.83
CA THR A 4 11.60 -8.07 11.18
C THR A 4 11.07 -7.44 9.91
N LEU A 5 9.89 -6.82 10.02
CA LEU A 5 9.36 -6.04 8.90
C LEU A 5 10.31 -4.86 8.60
N SER A 6 10.45 -4.54 7.33
CA SER A 6 11.11 -3.30 6.95
C SER A 6 10.31 -2.12 7.51
N PRO A 7 10.97 -1.02 7.90
CA PRO A 7 10.24 0.14 8.43
C PRO A 7 9.35 0.77 7.37
N TRP A 8 8.30 1.46 7.84
CA TRP A 8 7.47 2.26 6.94
C TRP A 8 8.36 3.22 6.14
N PRO A 9 8.17 3.33 4.82
CA PRO A 9 8.96 4.27 4.03
C PRO A 9 8.56 5.70 4.36
N GLN A 10 9.49 6.64 4.18
CA GLN A 10 9.22 8.05 4.36
C GLN A 10 9.29 8.73 3.00
N ILE A 11 8.18 9.29 2.55
CA ILE A 11 8.11 9.96 1.25
C ILE A 11 7.47 11.35 1.38
N ARG A 12 7.81 12.22 0.44
CA ARG A 12 7.33 13.60 0.40
C ARG A 12 7.31 14.08 -1.06
N GLN A 13 6.88 15.31 -1.27
CA GLN A 13 6.86 15.90 -2.62
C GLN A 13 8.22 15.75 -3.29
N GLY A 14 8.21 15.29 -4.52
CA GLY A 14 9.40 14.96 -5.29
C GLY A 14 9.60 13.45 -5.46
N ALA A 15 8.98 12.63 -4.62
CA ALA A 15 9.06 11.17 -4.75
C ALA A 15 8.29 10.71 -5.99
N LYS A 16 8.76 9.64 -6.62
CA LYS A 16 8.15 9.05 -7.81
C LYS A 16 8.13 7.54 -7.68
N GLU A 17 7.23 6.90 -8.44
CA GLU A 17 7.10 5.44 -8.49
C GLU A 17 6.73 4.87 -7.12
N HIS A 18 6.99 3.58 -6.90
CA HIS A 18 6.63 2.91 -5.66
C HIS A 18 7.22 3.62 -4.43
N PRO A 19 6.45 3.87 -3.35
CA PRO A 19 5.06 3.47 -3.16
C PRO A 19 4.04 4.61 -3.43
N VAL A 20 4.37 5.58 -4.28
CA VAL A 20 3.50 6.74 -4.54
C VAL A 20 2.12 6.34 -5.08
N PRO A 21 2.01 5.42 -6.07
CA PRO A 21 0.67 5.02 -6.53
C PRO A 21 -0.21 4.47 -5.40
N THR A 22 0.35 3.64 -4.53
CA THR A 22 -0.38 3.09 -3.39
C THR A 22 -0.85 4.19 -2.45
N LEU A 23 0.02 5.16 -2.16
CA LEU A 23 -0.34 6.33 -1.37
C LEU A 23 -1.53 7.06 -1.99
N GLN A 24 -1.49 7.27 -3.29
CA GLN A 24 -2.54 8.00 -4.00
C GLN A 24 -3.87 7.26 -3.94
N TYR A 25 -3.88 5.93 -4.09
CA TYR A 25 -5.09 5.13 -3.93
C TYR A 25 -5.64 5.24 -2.50
N LEU A 26 -4.78 5.17 -1.49
CA LEU A 26 -5.21 5.29 -0.10
C LEU A 26 -5.77 6.68 0.21
N LEU A 27 -5.18 7.73 -0.34
CA LEU A 27 -5.71 9.09 -0.20
C LEU A 27 -7.11 9.19 -0.81
N ARG A 28 -7.33 8.60 -2.00
CA ARG A 28 -8.65 8.57 -2.63
C ARG A 28 -9.64 7.79 -1.76
N ALA A 29 -9.21 6.67 -1.18
CA ALA A 29 -10.03 5.88 -0.29
C ALA A 29 -10.45 6.68 0.95
N ARG A 30 -9.64 7.67 1.32
CA ARG A 30 -9.93 8.58 2.43
C ARG A 30 -10.69 9.84 1.99
N GLY A 31 -11.20 9.87 0.77
CA GLY A 31 -12.02 10.96 0.27
C GLY A 31 -11.23 12.14 -0.28
N LYS A 32 -9.93 12.01 -0.47
CA LYS A 32 -9.12 13.09 -1.04
C LYS A 32 -9.09 12.98 -2.56
N THR A 33 -9.17 14.12 -3.23
CA THR A 33 -9.09 14.17 -4.69
C THR A 33 -7.65 14.19 -5.11
N VAL A 34 -7.19 13.12 -5.75
CA VAL A 34 -5.82 13.00 -6.22
C VAL A 34 -5.77 12.08 -7.43
N THR A 35 -4.93 12.43 -8.42
CA THR A 35 -4.68 11.60 -9.59
C THR A 35 -3.66 10.53 -9.23
N VAL A 36 -3.92 9.29 -9.64
CA VAL A 36 -2.98 8.18 -9.43
C VAL A 36 -2.04 8.14 -10.63
N ASP A 37 -0.94 8.87 -10.55
CA ASP A 37 0.05 8.99 -11.62
C ASP A 37 1.46 8.58 -11.20
N GLY A 38 1.64 8.16 -9.94
CA GLY A 38 2.95 7.74 -9.44
C GLY A 38 3.91 8.90 -9.16
N ILE A 39 3.41 10.14 -9.20
CA ILE A 39 4.23 11.34 -8.98
C ILE A 39 3.69 12.07 -7.75
N PHE A 40 4.54 12.20 -6.73
CA PHE A 40 4.20 12.97 -5.54
C PHE A 40 4.47 14.45 -5.87
N GLY A 41 3.50 15.07 -6.54
CA GLY A 41 3.55 16.47 -6.91
C GLY A 41 2.72 17.34 -5.99
N PRO A 42 2.42 18.60 -6.40
CA PRO A 42 1.66 19.53 -5.57
C PRO A 42 0.27 19.02 -5.18
N GLN A 43 -0.43 18.32 -6.09
CA GLN A 43 -1.76 17.79 -5.79
C GLN A 43 -1.70 16.74 -4.68
N THR A 44 -0.74 15.82 -4.76
CA THR A 44 -0.55 14.79 -3.74
C THR A 44 -0.14 15.43 -2.40
N ASP A 45 0.76 16.42 -2.43
CA ASP A 45 1.18 17.14 -1.23
C ASP A 45 -0.01 17.82 -0.54
N THR A 46 -0.87 18.49 -1.31
CA THR A 46 -2.08 19.11 -0.77
C THR A 46 -2.99 18.08 -0.12
N ALA A 47 -3.18 16.92 -0.78
CA ALA A 47 -4.03 15.85 -0.24
C ALA A 47 -3.45 15.26 1.03
N VAL A 48 -2.13 15.05 1.09
CA VAL A 48 -1.45 14.53 2.28
C VAL A 48 -1.63 15.49 3.46
N ARG A 49 -1.39 16.79 3.24
CA ARG A 49 -1.53 17.78 4.31
C ARG A 49 -2.95 17.89 4.80
N ALA A 50 -3.94 17.84 3.90
CA ALA A 50 -5.36 17.84 4.28
C ALA A 50 -5.69 16.61 5.13
N PHE A 51 -5.20 15.43 4.75
CA PHE A 51 -5.40 14.21 5.50
C PHE A 51 -4.74 14.31 6.90
N GLN A 52 -3.51 14.80 6.96
CA GLN A 52 -2.79 14.98 8.23
C GLN A 52 -3.57 15.91 9.16
N ARG A 53 -4.12 16.99 8.61
CA ARG A 53 -4.94 17.94 9.38
C ARG A 53 -6.20 17.27 9.92
N ASP A 54 -6.88 16.48 9.08
CA ASP A 54 -8.10 15.77 9.48
C ASP A 54 -7.83 14.77 10.62
N LYS A 55 -6.64 14.19 10.65
CA LYS A 55 -6.27 13.18 11.65
C LYS A 55 -5.48 13.76 12.82
N HIS A 56 -5.35 15.08 12.90
CA HIS A 56 -4.61 15.77 13.95
C HIS A 56 -3.15 15.30 14.05
N LEU A 57 -2.55 15.00 12.91
CA LEU A 57 -1.12 14.67 12.80
C LEU A 57 -0.32 15.94 12.52
N ALA A 58 1.01 15.85 12.61
CA ALA A 58 1.86 16.93 12.14
C ALA A 58 1.59 17.19 10.66
N VAL A 59 1.28 18.43 10.30
CA VAL A 59 0.95 18.80 8.92
C VAL A 59 2.26 19.26 8.25
N ASP A 60 3.06 18.29 7.85
CA ASP A 60 4.40 18.53 7.30
C ASP A 60 4.57 18.04 5.87
N GLY A 61 3.54 17.39 5.30
CA GLY A 61 3.61 16.83 3.94
C GLY A 61 4.49 15.59 3.82
N ILE A 62 4.98 15.07 4.94
CA ILE A 62 5.84 13.89 4.96
C ILE A 62 5.02 12.68 5.36
N VAL A 63 5.00 11.66 4.50
CA VAL A 63 4.29 10.41 4.78
C VAL A 63 5.28 9.45 5.42
N GLY A 64 5.32 9.46 6.74
CA GLY A 64 6.12 8.55 7.55
C GLY A 64 5.24 7.59 8.33
N PRO A 65 5.78 6.95 9.40
CA PRO A 65 5.05 5.89 10.12
C PRO A 65 3.68 6.32 10.64
N ASN A 66 3.56 7.51 11.20
CA ASN A 66 2.29 7.98 11.76
C ASN A 66 1.24 8.22 10.67
N THR A 67 1.66 8.81 9.56
CA THR A 67 0.74 9.08 8.45
C THR A 67 0.32 7.78 7.76
N TRP A 68 1.27 6.87 7.48
CA TRP A 68 0.94 5.58 6.90
C TRP A 68 -0.05 4.82 7.78
N SER A 69 0.23 4.75 9.09
CA SER A 69 -0.62 4.01 10.04
C SER A 69 -2.05 4.54 10.07
N ALA A 70 -2.23 5.85 9.90
CA ALA A 70 -3.56 6.47 9.84
C ALA A 70 -4.23 6.28 8.48
N LEU A 71 -3.44 6.19 7.40
CA LEU A 71 -3.94 6.07 6.03
C LEU A 71 -4.47 4.68 5.70
N ILE A 72 -3.80 3.63 6.16
CA ILE A 72 -4.12 2.26 5.75
C ILE A 72 -5.53 1.87 6.15
N ILE A 73 -6.12 1.01 5.34
CA ILE A 73 -7.46 0.48 5.56
C ILE A 73 -7.34 -1.03 5.46
N THR A 74 -7.77 -1.74 6.50
CA THR A 74 -7.78 -3.20 6.49
C THR A 74 -8.78 -3.69 5.45
N VAL A 75 -8.32 -4.54 4.54
CA VAL A 75 -9.17 -5.12 3.50
C VAL A 75 -8.95 -6.62 3.39
N ARG A 76 -9.99 -7.32 2.92
CA ARG A 76 -10.00 -8.78 2.73
C ARG A 76 -10.93 -9.14 1.60
N GLN A 77 -10.99 -10.42 1.26
CA GLN A 77 -11.89 -10.90 0.20
C GLN A 77 -13.32 -10.48 0.48
N GLY A 78 -13.96 -9.91 -0.54
CA GLY A 78 -15.29 -9.34 -0.46
C GLY A 78 -15.30 -7.82 -0.43
N ASP A 79 -14.18 -7.18 -0.15
CA ASP A 79 -14.09 -5.73 -0.14
C ASP A 79 -13.86 -5.18 -1.55
N GLU A 80 -14.21 -3.91 -1.74
CA GLU A 80 -14.06 -3.21 -3.02
C GLU A 80 -13.57 -1.78 -2.77
N GLY A 81 -13.00 -1.17 -3.79
CA GLY A 81 -12.67 0.26 -3.78
C GLY A 81 -11.18 0.55 -3.94
N ASP A 82 -10.81 1.80 -3.66
CA ASP A 82 -9.45 2.30 -3.89
C ASP A 82 -8.41 1.68 -2.95
N ALA A 83 -8.79 1.33 -1.71
CA ALA A 83 -7.86 0.64 -0.82
C ALA A 83 -7.48 -0.74 -1.40
N VAL A 84 -8.44 -1.43 -2.01
CA VAL A 84 -8.18 -2.70 -2.70
C VAL A 84 -7.28 -2.46 -3.90
N ARG A 85 -7.53 -1.39 -4.67
CA ARG A 85 -6.64 -1.03 -5.78
C ARG A 85 -5.21 -0.80 -5.31
N GLY A 86 -5.03 -0.19 -4.15
CA GLY A 86 -3.71 0.00 -3.56
C GLY A 86 -2.98 -1.33 -3.30
N VAL A 87 -3.69 -2.33 -2.78
CA VAL A 87 -3.14 -3.68 -2.59
C VAL A 87 -2.74 -4.27 -3.93
N GLN A 88 -3.64 -4.20 -4.92
CA GLN A 88 -3.41 -4.77 -6.25
C GLN A 88 -2.25 -4.09 -6.95
N GLU A 89 -2.11 -2.76 -6.80
CA GLU A 89 -0.99 -2.01 -7.33
C GLU A 89 0.34 -2.52 -6.77
N GLU A 90 0.38 -2.87 -5.49
CA GLU A 90 1.58 -3.43 -4.87
C GLU A 90 1.98 -4.75 -5.54
N PHE A 91 1.03 -5.57 -5.95
CA PHE A 91 1.34 -6.82 -6.63
C PHE A 91 1.73 -6.59 -8.09
N GLN A 92 1.17 -5.58 -8.77
CA GLN A 92 1.65 -5.18 -10.09
C GLN A 92 3.09 -4.65 -10.02
N PHE A 93 3.42 -3.90 -8.98
CA PHE A 93 4.79 -3.45 -8.74
C PHE A 93 5.77 -4.64 -8.68
N ARG A 94 5.32 -5.78 -8.14
CA ARG A 94 6.14 -6.98 -8.01
C ARG A 94 6.09 -7.88 -9.25
N ASN A 95 5.31 -7.50 -10.26
CA ASN A 95 5.20 -8.25 -11.51
C ASN A 95 6.40 -7.96 -12.41
N LEU A 96 7.32 -8.91 -12.52
CA LEU A 96 8.57 -8.76 -13.28
C LEU A 96 8.45 -9.13 -14.75
N SER A 97 7.26 -9.57 -15.19
CA SER A 97 7.10 -10.07 -16.56
C SER A 97 7.18 -8.98 -17.63
N GLY A 98 6.99 -7.71 -17.23
CA GLY A 98 6.86 -6.61 -18.17
C GLY A 98 5.50 -6.55 -18.87
N ASP A 99 4.62 -7.50 -18.56
CA ASP A 99 3.27 -7.59 -19.14
C ASP A 99 2.25 -7.46 -17.99
N PRO A 100 1.50 -6.33 -17.91
CA PRO A 100 0.52 -6.14 -16.84
C PRO A 100 -0.56 -7.21 -16.78
N SER A 101 -0.88 -7.86 -17.91
CA SER A 101 -1.91 -8.90 -17.91
C SER A 101 -1.48 -10.17 -17.18
N LYS A 102 -0.19 -10.34 -16.94
CA LYS A 102 0.35 -11.48 -16.19
C LYS A 102 0.43 -11.23 -14.70
N GLY A 103 0.18 -10.00 -14.27
CA GLY A 103 0.10 -9.65 -12.86
C GLY A 103 -1.35 -9.64 -12.39
N LEU A 104 -1.54 -9.18 -11.16
CA LEU A 104 -2.87 -9.06 -10.58
C LEU A 104 -3.55 -7.82 -11.15
N ALA A 105 -4.77 -7.97 -11.66
CA ALA A 105 -5.52 -6.84 -12.20
C ALA A 105 -5.83 -5.82 -11.10
N VAL A 106 -5.66 -4.53 -11.41
CA VAL A 106 -6.02 -3.43 -10.50
C VAL A 106 -7.46 -3.02 -10.82
N ASP A 107 -8.41 -3.83 -10.37
CA ASP A 107 -9.83 -3.62 -10.66
C ASP A 107 -10.64 -3.15 -9.46
N GLY A 108 -10.01 -3.09 -8.29
CA GLY A 108 -10.67 -2.66 -7.06
C GLY A 108 -11.58 -3.70 -6.42
N ILE A 109 -11.57 -4.93 -6.92
CA ILE A 109 -12.40 -6.02 -6.37
C ILE A 109 -11.48 -7.04 -5.72
N PHE A 110 -11.64 -7.22 -4.41
CA PHE A 110 -10.85 -8.21 -3.66
C PHE A 110 -11.52 -9.57 -3.82
N GLY A 111 -11.20 -10.24 -4.92
CA GLY A 111 -11.72 -11.55 -5.22
C GLY A 111 -10.72 -12.66 -4.92
N PRO A 112 -10.99 -13.89 -5.42
CA PRO A 112 -10.13 -15.04 -5.15
C PRO A 112 -8.69 -14.87 -5.60
N LYS A 113 -8.45 -14.20 -6.71
CA LYS A 113 -7.07 -13.97 -7.21
C LYS A 113 -6.29 -13.05 -6.30
N THR A 114 -6.93 -11.98 -5.82
CA THR A 114 -6.30 -11.05 -4.88
C THR A 114 -6.05 -11.76 -3.56
N ASP A 115 -7.01 -12.55 -3.07
CA ASP A 115 -6.84 -13.33 -1.84
C ASP A 115 -5.65 -14.28 -1.95
N ALA A 116 -5.53 -15.01 -3.05
CA ALA A 116 -4.42 -15.93 -3.28
C ALA A 116 -3.08 -15.20 -3.29
N ALA A 117 -3.00 -14.03 -3.96
CA ALA A 117 -1.78 -13.23 -4.01
C ALA A 117 -1.39 -12.74 -2.62
N VAL A 118 -2.36 -12.28 -1.82
CA VAL A 118 -2.11 -11.81 -0.45
C VAL A 118 -1.60 -12.96 0.42
N ARG A 119 -2.24 -14.12 0.36
CA ARG A 119 -1.81 -15.27 1.18
C ARG A 119 -0.42 -15.76 0.79
N ASP A 120 -0.11 -15.80 -0.50
CA ASP A 120 1.22 -16.18 -0.98
C ASP A 120 2.29 -15.21 -0.47
N PHE A 121 2.00 -13.92 -0.53
CA PHE A 121 2.89 -12.88 0.00
C PHE A 121 3.08 -13.03 1.50
N GLN A 122 1.99 -13.21 2.24
CA GLN A 122 2.04 -13.39 3.69
C GLN A 122 2.84 -14.63 4.07
N ARG A 123 2.68 -15.71 3.32
CA ARG A 123 3.41 -16.96 3.56
C ARG A 123 4.90 -16.76 3.37
N ALA A 124 5.29 -16.03 2.33
CA ALA A 124 6.70 -15.74 2.08
C ALA A 124 7.29 -14.85 3.17
N ILE A 125 6.55 -13.83 3.63
CA ILE A 125 6.98 -12.99 4.74
C ILE A 125 7.07 -13.79 6.04
N HIS A 126 6.08 -14.68 6.30
CA HIS A 126 6.02 -15.49 7.50
C HIS A 126 7.27 -16.37 7.66
N ALA A 127 7.85 -16.82 6.56
CA ALA A 127 9.06 -17.64 6.60
C ALA A 127 10.21 -16.92 7.31
N ASP A 128 10.26 -15.59 7.24
CA ASP A 128 11.29 -14.77 7.88
C ASP A 128 10.75 -14.03 9.12
N VAL A 129 9.48 -13.64 9.09
CA VAL A 129 8.81 -12.89 10.17
C VAL A 129 7.64 -13.75 10.69
N PRO A 130 7.89 -14.65 11.65
CA PRO A 130 6.86 -15.61 12.09
C PRO A 130 5.57 -15.00 12.65
N SER A 131 5.61 -13.73 13.08
CA SER A 131 4.42 -13.04 13.56
C SER A 131 3.45 -12.62 12.44
N MET A 132 3.86 -12.72 11.17
CA MET A 132 2.98 -12.44 10.05
C MET A 132 1.94 -13.56 9.92
N ALA A 133 0.65 -13.24 10.11
CA ALA A 133 -0.42 -14.19 9.91
C ALA A 133 -0.65 -14.43 8.41
N VAL A 134 -0.91 -15.67 8.03
CA VAL A 134 -1.29 -16.05 6.67
C VAL A 134 -2.81 -16.22 6.66
N ASP A 135 -3.52 -15.11 6.57
CA ASP A 135 -4.98 -15.08 6.77
C ASP A 135 -5.76 -14.41 5.65
N GLY A 136 -5.06 -13.86 4.64
CA GLY A 136 -5.70 -13.15 3.54
C GLY A 136 -6.17 -11.75 3.90
N ILE A 137 -5.91 -11.29 5.12
CA ILE A 137 -6.33 -9.98 5.60
C ILE A 137 -5.16 -9.02 5.47
N VAL A 138 -5.36 -7.92 4.73
CA VAL A 138 -4.33 -6.88 4.59
C VAL A 138 -4.54 -5.86 5.70
N GLY A 139 -3.97 -6.17 6.87
CA GLY A 139 -3.95 -5.28 8.03
C GLY A 139 -2.62 -4.54 8.12
N PRO A 140 -2.32 -3.93 9.28
CA PRO A 140 -1.13 -3.07 9.42
C PRO A 140 0.19 -3.74 9.06
N MET A 141 0.43 -4.97 9.49
CA MET A 141 1.69 -5.65 9.20
C MET A 141 1.83 -5.93 7.70
N THR A 142 0.76 -6.42 7.06
CA THR A 142 0.79 -6.72 5.63
C THR A 142 0.97 -5.44 4.82
N TRP A 143 0.25 -4.37 5.18
CA TRP A 143 0.43 -3.08 4.52
C TRP A 143 1.88 -2.58 4.64
N GLN A 144 2.45 -2.67 5.86
CA GLN A 144 3.83 -2.22 6.08
C GLN A 144 4.81 -3.00 5.21
N ALA A 145 4.65 -4.31 5.13
CA ALA A 145 5.49 -5.15 4.29
C ALA A 145 5.35 -4.77 2.80
N LEU A 146 4.13 -4.50 2.36
CA LEU A 146 3.88 -4.12 0.96
C LEU A 146 4.52 -2.77 0.63
N VAL A 147 4.20 -1.71 1.38
CA VAL A 147 4.64 -0.35 1.02
C VAL A 147 6.11 -0.12 1.27
N SER A 148 6.73 -0.89 2.16
CA SER A 148 8.17 -0.82 2.39
C SER A 148 8.98 -1.57 1.32
N GLY A 149 8.30 -2.27 0.40
CA GLY A 149 8.95 -2.93 -0.73
C GLY A 149 9.49 -4.32 -0.44
N MET A 150 9.05 -4.98 0.63
CA MET A 150 9.50 -6.34 0.92
C MET A 150 9.10 -7.29 -0.21
N LEU A 151 9.97 -8.30 -0.49
CA LEU A 151 9.81 -9.23 -1.60
C LEU A 151 9.69 -8.52 -2.95
N SER A 152 10.30 -7.36 -3.07
CA SER A 152 10.60 -6.73 -4.35
C SER A 152 12.09 -6.89 -4.62
N PHE A 153 12.46 -6.78 -5.88
CA PHE A 153 13.85 -6.97 -6.29
C PHE A 153 14.64 -5.67 -6.25
#